data_5736508e658c6f6a04d2eb18c7d4ca99
#
_entry.id   5736508e658c6f6a04d2eb18c7d4ca99
#
_cell.length_a   1.000
_cell.length_b   1.000
_cell.length_c   1.000
_cell.angle_alpha   90.00
_cell.angle_beta   90.00
_cell.angle_gamma   90.00
#
_symmetry.space_group_name_H-M   'P 1'
#
loop_
_entity.id
_entity.type
_entity.pdbx_description
1 polymer ?
#
loop_
_entity_poly.entity_id
_entity_poly.type
_entity_poly.pdbx_seq_one_letter_code
_entity_poly.pdbx_strand_id
1 'polypeptide(L)'
;VCGAGTPTAGLAFMGATPTIVSCTEEYNGLAWSNSKSMITARNRGGGAGLQNAAIAMGGRTPTDVSCVEEFVCANYQVGAWSIGVSMTIAAKNRMGTGTANSPLIWGGNPAISSTEEFNGTSWAAGGALNCARTTAGGAGTQNAAVTFGGSGAAPFYFSATEKYDGSTWSSSGNLITGRRQLGGAGLENAALAFGGNAPVTGGNVACSEEFNGSTWASGNSMITSRYCLTAAGTQNSALGISGYRQSPGNTNTTEVEAYDGTSWSTVASVINKRCGGASSGTQNAALLFGGNCAFNVFTTNALTEEYNGTGWNVANQLLLGVTGTASAGSPTSGLAAGGYTPSVTNTIQNFNTTNPVNCGLYCFWNSLSYTTT
;
A
#
# COMPACT_ATOMS: atom_id res chain seq x y z
N VAL A 1 -16.13 -0.97 41.31
CA VAL A 1 -15.90 -0.21 40.09
C VAL A 1 -14.55 0.48 40.24
N CYS A 2 -13.76 0.50 39.19
CA CYS A 2 -12.56 1.32 39.07
C CYS A 2 -12.79 2.35 37.97
N GLY A 3 -11.96 3.39 37.97
CA GLY A 3 -12.06 4.43 36.98
C GLY A 3 -10.71 5.06 36.63
N ALA A 4 -10.72 5.78 35.53
CA ALA A 4 -9.63 6.61 35.02
C ALA A 4 -10.20 7.85 34.34
N GLY A 5 -9.38 8.87 34.08
CA GLY A 5 -9.80 10.05 33.34
C GLY A 5 -9.89 11.33 34.18
N THR A 6 -10.66 12.30 33.65
CA THR A 6 -10.88 13.63 34.22
C THR A 6 -12.36 13.85 34.55
N PRO A 7 -12.72 14.94 35.26
CA PRO A 7 -14.14 15.25 35.57
C PRO A 7 -15.03 15.41 34.33
N THR A 8 -14.47 15.72 33.16
CA THR A 8 -15.21 15.92 31.91
C THR A 8 -15.01 14.78 30.91
N ALA A 9 -14.09 13.84 31.18
CA ALA A 9 -13.78 12.71 30.31
C ALA A 9 -13.36 11.52 31.19
N GLY A 10 -14.32 10.76 31.65
CA GLY A 10 -14.13 9.65 32.58
C GLY A 10 -14.32 8.29 31.96
N LEU A 11 -13.63 7.29 32.48
CA LEU A 11 -13.79 5.89 32.15
C LEU A 11 -14.09 5.12 33.44
N ALA A 12 -15.17 4.34 33.45
CA ALA A 12 -15.49 3.40 34.52
C ALA A 12 -15.44 1.98 34.01
N PHE A 13 -14.79 1.08 34.74
CA PHE A 13 -14.61 -0.31 34.35
C PHE A 13 -14.52 -1.24 35.54
N MET A 14 -14.67 -2.54 35.29
CA MET A 14 -14.82 -3.62 36.28
C MET A 14 -15.93 -3.33 37.33
N GLY A 15 -16.17 -4.31 38.17
CA GLY A 15 -17.14 -4.22 39.24
C GLY A 15 -17.99 -5.46 39.41
N ALA A 16 -19.06 -5.33 40.21
CA ALA A 16 -20.06 -6.38 40.38
C ALA A 16 -21.47 -5.81 40.54
N THR A 17 -22.48 -6.44 39.84
CA THR A 17 -23.90 -6.05 39.86
C THR A 17 -24.83 -7.23 39.53
N PRO A 18 -25.25 -8.07 40.38
CA PRO A 18 -24.69 -8.69 41.60
C PRO A 18 -23.49 -9.60 41.27
N THR A 19 -23.24 -9.94 39.99
CA THR A 19 -22.12 -10.76 39.52
C THR A 19 -20.96 -9.88 39.08
N ILE A 20 -19.76 -10.46 39.00
CA ILE A 20 -18.58 -9.77 38.49
C ILE A 20 -18.80 -9.47 37.00
N VAL A 21 -18.48 -8.23 36.56
CA VAL A 21 -18.73 -7.74 35.21
C VAL A 21 -17.44 -7.25 34.55
N SER A 22 -17.40 -7.32 33.21
CA SER A 22 -16.38 -6.73 32.36
C SER A 22 -16.78 -5.39 31.74
N CYS A 23 -17.95 -4.86 32.09
CA CYS A 23 -18.49 -3.63 31.50
C CYS A 23 -17.51 -2.46 31.63
N THR A 24 -17.47 -1.66 30.60
CA THR A 24 -16.78 -0.36 30.55
C THR A 24 -17.75 0.70 30.08
N GLU A 25 -17.74 1.84 30.75
CA GLU A 25 -18.57 3.01 30.42
C GLU A 25 -17.68 4.24 30.28
N GLU A 26 -18.03 5.11 29.35
CA GLU A 26 -17.34 6.37 29.06
C GLU A 26 -18.23 7.57 29.39
N TYR A 27 -17.66 8.57 30.06
CA TYR A 27 -18.32 9.84 30.38
C TYR A 27 -17.80 10.96 29.49
N ASN A 28 -18.68 11.63 28.76
CA ASN A 28 -18.34 12.71 27.82
C ASN A 28 -18.51 14.13 28.42
N GLY A 29 -18.61 14.26 29.72
CA GLY A 29 -18.89 15.53 30.42
C GLY A 29 -20.38 15.81 30.66
N LEU A 30 -21.28 15.05 30.00
CA LEU A 30 -22.74 15.21 30.10
C LEU A 30 -23.45 13.92 30.50
N ALA A 31 -23.03 12.78 29.91
CA ALA A 31 -23.66 11.48 30.09
C ALA A 31 -22.65 10.34 30.03
N TRP A 32 -23.02 9.23 30.67
CA TRP A 32 -22.30 7.95 30.53
C TRP A 32 -22.86 7.14 29.36
N SER A 33 -21.99 6.47 28.63
CA SER A 33 -22.34 5.55 27.53
C SER A 33 -21.52 4.27 27.62
N ASN A 34 -22.10 3.16 27.17
CA ASN A 34 -21.39 1.89 27.10
C ASN A 34 -20.22 1.94 26.13
N SER A 35 -19.09 1.36 26.54
CA SER A 35 -17.89 1.17 25.72
C SER A 35 -17.54 -0.32 25.61
N LYS A 36 -16.39 -0.62 25.01
CA LYS A 36 -15.92 -2.01 24.83
C LYS A 36 -15.57 -2.65 26.18
N SER A 37 -16.18 -3.79 26.44
CA SER A 37 -15.93 -4.56 27.66
C SER A 37 -14.49 -5.02 27.78
N MET A 38 -14.00 -5.10 29.02
CA MET A 38 -12.72 -5.73 29.35
C MET A 38 -12.68 -7.19 28.88
N ILE A 39 -11.49 -7.71 28.65
CA ILE A 39 -11.29 -9.11 28.28
C ILE A 39 -11.68 -10.03 29.45
N THR A 40 -11.27 -9.65 30.66
CA THR A 40 -11.52 -10.45 31.87
C THR A 40 -12.46 -9.72 32.82
N ALA A 41 -13.63 -10.28 33.08
CA ALA A 41 -14.56 -9.78 34.09
C ALA A 41 -13.94 -9.90 35.49
N ARG A 42 -13.86 -8.77 36.23
CA ARG A 42 -13.23 -8.72 37.57
C ARG A 42 -13.71 -7.53 38.41
N ASN A 43 -13.50 -7.61 39.71
CA ASN A 43 -13.74 -6.52 40.64
C ASN A 43 -12.50 -6.29 41.54
N ARG A 44 -12.52 -5.26 42.37
CA ARG A 44 -11.47 -4.93 43.35
C ARG A 44 -10.06 -4.75 42.78
N GLY A 45 -9.93 -4.47 41.49
CA GLY A 45 -8.66 -4.11 40.87
C GLY A 45 -8.33 -2.65 41.01
N GLY A 46 -7.17 -2.24 40.50
CA GLY A 46 -6.73 -0.85 40.36
C GLY A 46 -6.99 -0.32 38.97
N GLY A 47 -7.15 0.99 38.84
CA GLY A 47 -7.24 1.68 37.55
C GLY A 47 -6.46 2.99 37.58
N ALA A 48 -5.82 3.33 36.46
CA ALA A 48 -5.11 4.57 36.26
C ALA A 48 -5.12 4.98 34.76
N GLY A 49 -4.91 6.25 34.50
CA GLY A 49 -4.79 6.78 33.13
C GLY A 49 -5.85 7.81 32.77
N LEU A 50 -6.02 8.03 31.48
CA LEU A 50 -7.01 8.92 30.88
C LEU A 50 -8.16 8.11 30.28
N GLN A 51 -9.27 8.77 29.93
CA GLN A 51 -10.43 8.10 29.32
C GLN A 51 -10.06 7.27 28.07
N ASN A 52 -9.13 7.74 27.26
CA ASN A 52 -8.72 7.12 26.00
C ASN A 52 -7.41 6.30 26.10
N ALA A 53 -6.80 6.24 27.29
CA ALA A 53 -5.56 5.50 27.54
C ALA A 53 -5.53 5.14 29.03
N ALA A 54 -6.12 4.01 29.40
CA ALA A 54 -6.24 3.58 30.79
C ALA A 54 -5.67 2.18 31.00
N ILE A 55 -5.24 1.90 32.22
CA ILE A 55 -4.75 0.57 32.63
C ILE A 55 -5.66 0.05 33.74
N ALA A 56 -6.05 -1.21 33.61
CA ALA A 56 -6.74 -1.98 34.64
C ALA A 56 -5.78 -3.05 35.19
N MET A 57 -5.53 -3.02 36.48
CA MET A 57 -4.51 -3.86 37.13
C MET A 57 -5.11 -4.76 38.20
N GLY A 58 -4.74 -6.04 38.17
CA GLY A 58 -5.12 -7.03 39.16
C GLY A 58 -6.64 -7.13 39.36
N GLY A 59 -7.04 -7.50 40.54
CA GLY A 59 -8.44 -7.63 40.92
C GLY A 59 -8.81 -9.07 41.25
N ARG A 60 -10.11 -9.35 41.28
CA ARG A 60 -10.66 -10.66 41.63
C ARG A 60 -11.72 -11.09 40.63
N THR A 61 -11.53 -12.29 40.09
CA THR A 61 -12.54 -13.14 39.46
C THR A 61 -13.11 -14.05 40.55
N PRO A 62 -13.42 -15.31 40.42
CA PRO A 62 -13.58 -16.19 41.56
C PRO A 62 -12.33 -16.26 42.48
N THR A 63 -11.12 -16.04 41.91
CA THR A 63 -9.84 -15.95 42.62
C THR A 63 -9.12 -14.65 42.29
N ASP A 64 -8.12 -14.26 43.06
CA ASP A 64 -7.29 -13.08 42.78
C ASP A 64 -6.49 -13.28 41.50
N VAL A 65 -6.39 -12.21 40.72
CA VAL A 65 -5.70 -12.21 39.42
C VAL A 65 -4.67 -11.08 39.37
N SER A 66 -3.53 -11.35 38.75
CA SER A 66 -2.45 -10.40 38.53
C SER A 66 -2.43 -9.79 37.12
N CYS A 67 -3.42 -10.14 36.28
CA CYS A 67 -3.45 -9.67 34.89
C CYS A 67 -3.61 -8.16 34.80
N VAL A 68 -2.97 -7.59 33.78
CA VAL A 68 -3.07 -6.18 33.41
C VAL A 68 -3.71 -6.09 32.03
N GLU A 69 -4.68 -5.21 31.89
CA GLU A 69 -5.29 -4.88 30.61
C GLU A 69 -5.16 -3.39 30.35
N GLU A 70 -4.83 -3.03 29.14
CA GLU A 70 -4.72 -1.66 28.67
C GLU A 70 -5.94 -1.30 27.82
N PHE A 71 -6.61 -0.20 28.14
CA PHE A 71 -7.66 0.40 27.33
C PHE A 71 -7.03 1.47 26.44
N VAL A 72 -7.13 1.29 25.15
CA VAL A 72 -6.60 2.20 24.15
C VAL A 72 -7.72 2.62 23.22
N CYS A 73 -7.94 3.92 23.11
CA CYS A 73 -8.77 4.51 22.09
C CYS A 73 -7.85 5.04 20.98
N ALA A 74 -7.72 4.30 19.91
CA ALA A 74 -7.06 4.79 18.71
C ALA A 74 -8.09 5.55 17.87
N ASN A 75 -7.75 6.77 17.46
CA ASN A 75 -8.38 7.36 16.30
C ASN A 75 -7.94 6.51 15.11
N TYR A 76 -8.70 5.46 14.81
CA TYR A 76 -8.50 4.72 13.59
C TYR A 76 -8.98 5.61 12.44
N GLN A 77 -8.07 6.37 11.90
CA GLN A 77 -8.31 7.12 10.68
C GLN A 77 -8.33 6.09 9.54
N VAL A 78 -9.50 5.58 9.26
CA VAL A 78 -9.69 4.74 8.08
C VAL A 78 -9.63 5.67 6.88
N GLY A 79 -8.56 5.58 6.11
CA GLY A 79 -8.43 6.33 4.87
C GLY A 79 -9.63 6.04 3.95
N ALA A 80 -10.11 7.06 3.26
CA ALA A 80 -11.23 6.96 2.34
C ALA A 80 -10.82 7.32 0.92
N TRP A 81 -11.45 6.66 -0.06
CA TRP A 81 -11.30 6.98 -1.47
C TRP A 81 -12.35 8.02 -1.89
N SER A 82 -11.94 8.96 -2.71
CA SER A 82 -12.79 9.98 -3.36
C SER A 82 -12.47 10.07 -4.86
N ILE A 83 -13.44 10.48 -5.66
CA ILE A 83 -13.19 10.76 -7.08
C ILE A 83 -12.45 12.08 -7.20
N GLY A 84 -11.33 12.06 -7.95
CA GLY A 84 -10.53 13.22 -8.29
C GLY A 84 -10.82 13.76 -9.68
N VAL A 85 -10.07 14.78 -10.08
CA VAL A 85 -10.13 15.35 -11.44
C VAL A 85 -9.59 14.32 -12.42
N SER A 86 -10.39 13.93 -13.42
CA SER A 86 -10.02 12.93 -14.42
C SER A 86 -8.87 13.39 -15.31
N MET A 87 -8.00 12.45 -15.69
CA MET A 87 -6.99 12.64 -16.73
C MET A 87 -7.63 12.94 -18.09
N THR A 88 -6.85 13.46 -19.03
CA THR A 88 -7.32 13.71 -20.40
C THR A 88 -7.33 12.43 -21.24
N ILE A 89 -6.41 11.49 -20.96
CA ILE A 89 -6.23 10.27 -21.74
C ILE A 89 -6.64 9.06 -20.91
N ALA A 90 -7.62 8.29 -21.43
CA ALA A 90 -8.00 7.00 -20.89
C ALA A 90 -7.04 5.92 -21.41
N ALA A 91 -6.32 5.26 -20.51
CA ALA A 91 -5.45 4.13 -20.84
C ALA A 91 -5.27 3.22 -19.61
N LYS A 92 -5.02 1.93 -19.84
CA LYS A 92 -4.66 0.96 -18.81
C LYS A 92 -3.16 0.64 -18.85
N ASN A 93 -2.65 0.04 -17.79
CA ASN A 93 -1.23 -0.34 -17.65
C ASN A 93 -0.29 0.85 -17.89
N ARG A 94 -0.70 2.02 -17.39
CA ARG A 94 0.14 3.22 -17.32
C ARG A 94 1.12 3.11 -16.16
N MET A 95 2.19 3.82 -16.23
CA MET A 95 3.14 4.00 -15.13
C MET A 95 2.86 5.33 -14.44
N GLY A 96 3.24 5.42 -13.16
CA GLY A 96 3.04 6.63 -12.39
C GLY A 96 4.06 6.79 -11.27
N THR A 97 4.30 8.03 -10.87
CA THR A 97 5.14 8.41 -9.73
C THR A 97 4.74 9.78 -9.19
N GLY A 98 5.43 10.25 -8.15
CA GLY A 98 5.18 11.54 -7.53
C GLY A 98 4.25 11.45 -6.32
N THR A 99 3.67 12.59 -5.92
CA THR A 99 2.69 12.66 -4.81
C THR A 99 1.27 12.65 -5.36
N ALA A 100 0.26 12.46 -4.51
CA ALA A 100 -1.14 12.53 -4.91
C ALA A 100 -1.55 13.91 -5.48
N ASN A 101 -0.89 14.99 -5.02
CA ASN A 101 -1.15 16.37 -5.49
C ASN A 101 -0.24 16.78 -6.66
N SER A 102 0.76 15.99 -6.98
CA SER A 102 1.76 16.25 -8.02
C SER A 102 2.23 14.93 -8.64
N PRO A 103 1.31 14.14 -9.22
CA PRO A 103 1.65 12.91 -9.91
C PRO A 103 2.12 13.18 -11.34
N LEU A 104 2.99 12.29 -11.84
CA LEU A 104 3.35 12.13 -13.24
C LEU A 104 2.84 10.77 -13.70
N ILE A 105 2.07 10.71 -14.78
CA ILE A 105 1.50 9.49 -15.35
C ILE A 105 1.89 9.41 -16.83
N TRP A 106 2.44 8.27 -17.26
CA TRP A 106 2.91 8.13 -18.64
C TRP A 106 2.66 6.75 -19.23
N GLY A 107 2.77 6.66 -20.57
CA GLY A 107 2.58 5.42 -21.32
C GLY A 107 1.18 4.84 -21.17
N GLY A 108 1.03 3.56 -21.48
CA GLY A 108 -0.24 2.84 -21.33
C GLY A 108 -0.57 1.91 -22.49
N ASN A 109 -1.65 1.17 -22.38
CA ASN A 109 -2.14 0.25 -23.40
C ASN A 109 -3.43 0.80 -24.06
N PRO A 110 -3.47 0.96 -25.43
CA PRO A 110 -2.38 0.62 -26.35
C PRO A 110 -1.08 1.35 -26.03
N ALA A 111 0.07 0.86 -26.51
CA ALA A 111 1.35 1.50 -26.25
C ALA A 111 1.35 2.94 -26.76
N ILE A 112 1.41 3.90 -25.83
CA ILE A 112 1.40 5.34 -26.11
C ILE A 112 2.63 6.01 -25.50
N SER A 113 3.00 7.17 -26.06
CA SER A 113 4.12 7.98 -25.58
C SER A 113 3.68 9.14 -24.68
N SER A 114 2.38 9.34 -24.50
CA SER A 114 1.84 10.48 -23.75
C SER A 114 2.25 10.47 -22.29
N THR A 115 2.52 11.65 -21.77
CA THR A 115 2.74 11.95 -20.36
C THR A 115 1.73 12.99 -19.91
N GLU A 116 1.22 12.87 -18.70
CA GLU A 116 0.30 13.82 -18.09
C GLU A 116 0.76 14.15 -16.68
N GLU A 117 0.68 15.43 -16.34
CA GLU A 117 1.07 16.02 -15.06
C GLU A 117 -0.12 16.66 -14.37
N PHE A 118 -0.24 16.46 -13.07
CA PHE A 118 -1.26 17.12 -12.25
C PHE A 118 -0.62 18.18 -11.35
N ASN A 119 -1.17 19.37 -11.34
CA ASN A 119 -0.66 20.51 -10.56
C ASN A 119 -1.43 20.75 -9.25
N GLY A 120 -2.24 19.78 -8.81
CA GLY A 120 -3.15 19.90 -7.65
C GLY A 120 -4.56 20.35 -8.01
N THR A 121 -4.78 20.88 -9.22
CA THR A 121 -6.09 21.36 -9.70
C THR A 121 -6.49 20.83 -11.06
N SER A 122 -5.56 20.64 -11.97
CA SER A 122 -5.82 20.21 -13.35
C SER A 122 -4.69 19.35 -13.89
N TRP A 123 -5.02 18.52 -14.88
CA TRP A 123 -4.07 17.73 -15.66
C TRP A 123 -3.61 18.52 -16.90
N ALA A 124 -2.34 18.46 -17.19
CA ALA A 124 -1.71 19.01 -18.39
C ALA A 124 -0.87 17.93 -19.08
N ALA A 125 -0.67 18.08 -20.41
CA ALA A 125 0.25 17.22 -21.13
C ALA A 125 1.69 17.61 -20.79
N GLY A 126 2.51 16.62 -20.44
CA GLY A 126 3.97 16.73 -20.34
C GLY A 126 4.67 16.28 -21.62
N GLY A 127 6.01 16.28 -21.60
CA GLY A 127 6.81 15.81 -22.71
C GLY A 127 6.54 14.34 -23.05
N ALA A 128 6.45 14.00 -24.32
CA ALA A 128 6.21 12.64 -24.75
C ALA A 128 7.46 11.74 -24.60
N LEU A 129 7.25 10.47 -24.25
CA LEU A 129 8.28 9.43 -24.30
C LEU A 129 8.86 9.33 -25.72
N ASN A 130 10.15 9.08 -25.84
CA ASN A 130 10.78 8.74 -27.12
C ASN A 130 10.30 7.37 -27.65
N CYS A 131 9.96 6.47 -26.74
CA CYS A 131 9.49 5.12 -27.09
C CYS A 131 8.13 4.85 -26.42
N ALA A 132 7.07 4.77 -27.25
CA ALA A 132 5.73 4.42 -26.79
C ALA A 132 5.73 3.05 -26.09
N ARG A 133 5.26 2.98 -24.85
CA ARG A 133 5.36 1.77 -24.03
C ARG A 133 4.19 1.55 -23.09
N THR A 134 4.02 0.31 -22.70
CA THR A 134 3.06 -0.14 -21.68
C THR A 134 3.74 -1.14 -20.74
N THR A 135 3.20 -1.34 -19.53
CA THR A 135 3.68 -2.36 -18.59
C THR A 135 5.17 -2.24 -18.23
N ALA A 136 5.70 -1.04 -18.23
CA ALA A 136 7.08 -0.74 -17.83
C ALA A 136 7.19 -0.59 -16.30
N GLY A 137 8.42 -0.55 -15.80
CA GLY A 137 8.74 -0.06 -14.47
C GLY A 137 8.92 1.46 -14.48
N GLY A 138 8.76 2.07 -13.30
CA GLY A 138 8.98 3.50 -13.14
C GLY A 138 9.32 3.85 -11.70
N ALA A 139 10.02 4.97 -11.51
CA ALA A 139 10.41 5.52 -10.23
C ALA A 139 10.64 7.03 -10.33
N GLY A 140 10.72 7.73 -9.17
CA GLY A 140 11.08 9.14 -9.13
C GLY A 140 9.99 10.04 -8.56
N THR A 141 9.98 11.27 -9.05
CA THR A 141 9.01 12.34 -8.72
C THR A 141 8.39 12.90 -9.99
N GLN A 142 7.46 13.85 -9.87
CA GLN A 142 6.87 14.50 -11.05
C GLN A 142 7.92 15.16 -11.96
N ASN A 143 8.91 15.83 -11.38
CA ASN A 143 9.90 16.61 -12.13
C ASN A 143 11.22 15.87 -12.38
N ALA A 144 11.37 14.65 -11.84
CA ALA A 144 12.57 13.82 -12.00
C ALA A 144 12.16 12.35 -11.92
N ALA A 145 11.86 11.75 -13.07
CA ALA A 145 11.37 10.38 -13.15
C ALA A 145 12.21 9.53 -14.09
N VAL A 146 12.16 8.23 -13.89
CA VAL A 146 12.75 7.24 -14.77
C VAL A 146 11.73 6.17 -15.13
N THR A 147 11.72 5.76 -16.39
CA THR A 147 10.97 4.59 -16.87
C THR A 147 11.91 3.61 -17.57
N PHE A 148 11.66 2.32 -17.36
CA PHE A 148 12.53 1.27 -17.87
C PHE A 148 11.75 -0.01 -18.23
N GLY A 149 12.23 -0.70 -19.24
CA GLY A 149 11.56 -1.91 -19.72
C GLY A 149 10.19 -1.62 -20.33
N GLY A 150 9.29 -2.61 -20.20
CA GLY A 150 7.94 -2.56 -20.77
C GLY A 150 7.83 -3.21 -22.12
N SER A 151 6.74 -2.93 -22.81
CA SER A 151 6.47 -3.42 -24.16
C SER A 151 5.78 -2.36 -25.02
N GLY A 152 5.92 -2.51 -26.35
CA GLY A 152 5.30 -1.64 -27.34
C GLY A 152 5.12 -2.36 -28.67
N ALA A 153 5.27 -1.62 -29.77
CA ALA A 153 5.56 -2.25 -31.07
C ALA A 153 6.86 -3.07 -30.96
N ALA A 154 7.07 -4.03 -31.84
CA ALA A 154 8.27 -4.88 -31.79
C ALA A 154 9.57 -4.08 -31.54
N PRO A 155 10.48 -4.55 -30.66
CA PRO A 155 10.43 -5.80 -29.90
C PRO A 155 9.46 -5.71 -28.69
N PHE A 156 8.80 -6.82 -28.34
CA PHE A 156 7.78 -6.86 -27.27
C PHE A 156 8.35 -6.80 -25.83
N TYR A 157 9.67 -6.76 -25.68
CA TYR A 157 10.37 -6.69 -24.40
C TYR A 157 11.46 -5.62 -24.51
N PHE A 158 11.20 -4.49 -23.87
CA PHE A 158 12.15 -3.39 -23.90
C PHE A 158 13.22 -3.53 -22.83
N SER A 159 14.46 -3.17 -23.18
CA SER A 159 15.51 -2.84 -22.20
C SER A 159 15.65 -1.33 -22.04
N ALA A 160 15.09 -0.53 -22.93
CA ALA A 160 15.25 0.91 -22.98
C ALA A 160 14.81 1.59 -21.67
N THR A 161 15.65 2.53 -21.24
CA THR A 161 15.42 3.42 -20.11
C THR A 161 15.33 4.86 -20.60
N GLU A 162 14.37 5.61 -20.08
CA GLU A 162 14.22 7.04 -20.33
C GLU A 162 14.09 7.79 -19.00
N LYS A 163 14.67 8.98 -18.93
CA LYS A 163 14.65 9.90 -17.76
C LYS A 163 13.87 11.15 -18.11
N TYR A 164 13.06 11.60 -17.18
CA TYR A 164 12.26 12.83 -17.27
C TYR A 164 12.87 13.92 -16.41
N ASP A 165 13.05 15.11 -16.98
CA ASP A 165 13.64 16.29 -16.35
C ASP A 165 12.61 17.33 -15.87
N GLY A 166 11.32 16.99 -15.89
CA GLY A 166 10.21 17.91 -15.63
C GLY A 166 9.62 18.55 -16.88
N SER A 167 10.18 18.27 -18.07
CA SER A 167 9.69 18.79 -19.35
C SER A 167 9.82 17.81 -20.49
N THR A 168 10.91 17.06 -20.55
CA THR A 168 11.22 16.13 -21.65
C THR A 168 11.75 14.80 -21.17
N TRP A 169 11.55 13.74 -21.97
CA TRP A 169 12.17 12.44 -21.79
C TRP A 169 13.44 12.32 -22.63
N SER A 170 14.49 11.82 -22.02
CA SER A 170 15.79 11.56 -22.67
C SER A 170 16.21 10.11 -22.45
N SER A 171 16.85 9.50 -23.45
CA SER A 171 17.37 8.13 -23.34
C SER A 171 18.50 8.03 -22.33
N SER A 172 18.57 6.91 -21.62
CA SER A 172 19.61 6.60 -20.63
C SER A 172 20.10 5.15 -20.82
N GLY A 173 20.97 4.66 -19.92
CA GLY A 173 21.51 3.31 -19.98
C GLY A 173 20.43 2.24 -19.90
N ASN A 174 20.49 1.26 -20.78
CA ASN A 174 19.49 0.19 -20.88
C ASN A 174 19.61 -0.83 -19.75
N LEU A 175 18.47 -1.46 -19.37
CA LEU A 175 18.47 -2.69 -18.58
C LEU A 175 19.35 -3.76 -19.23
N ILE A 176 20.00 -4.57 -18.42
CA ILE A 176 20.77 -5.73 -18.85
C ILE A 176 19.81 -6.76 -19.47
N THR A 177 18.64 -6.95 -18.86
CA THR A 177 17.62 -7.87 -19.36
C THR A 177 16.35 -7.11 -19.77
N GLY A 178 16.03 -7.10 -21.07
CA GLY A 178 14.78 -6.55 -21.58
C GLY A 178 13.58 -7.34 -21.04
N ARG A 179 12.61 -6.64 -20.42
CA ARG A 179 11.47 -7.28 -19.76
C ARG A 179 10.29 -6.33 -19.59
N ARG A 180 9.10 -6.90 -19.39
CA ARG A 180 7.84 -6.18 -19.17
C ARG A 180 7.14 -6.65 -17.90
N GLN A 181 6.12 -5.92 -17.45
CA GLN A 181 5.33 -6.26 -16.25
C GLN A 181 6.19 -6.48 -15.00
N LEU A 182 7.22 -5.67 -14.87
CA LEU A 182 8.22 -5.69 -13.80
C LEU A 182 7.85 -4.70 -12.69
N GLY A 183 8.40 -4.90 -11.52
CA GLY A 183 8.37 -3.94 -10.42
C GLY A 183 9.42 -2.85 -10.60
N GLY A 184 9.08 -1.63 -10.16
CA GLY A 184 9.99 -0.48 -10.15
C GLY A 184 9.84 0.32 -8.85
N ALA A 185 10.95 0.64 -8.20
CA ALA A 185 10.99 1.45 -6.97
C ALA A 185 12.19 2.41 -6.99
N GLY A 186 12.15 3.47 -6.19
CA GLY A 186 13.28 4.38 -6.01
C GLY A 186 13.07 5.77 -6.59
N LEU A 187 14.18 6.37 -7.00
CA LEU A 187 14.27 7.71 -7.57
C LEU A 187 14.88 7.68 -8.96
N GLU A 188 14.81 8.82 -9.69
CA GLU A 188 15.33 8.97 -11.06
C GLU A 188 16.79 8.53 -11.20
N ASN A 189 17.64 8.78 -10.21
CA ASN A 189 19.07 8.45 -10.22
C ASN A 189 19.43 7.22 -9.35
N ALA A 190 18.44 6.59 -8.70
CA ALA A 190 18.62 5.43 -7.83
C ALA A 190 17.34 4.59 -7.89
N ALA A 191 17.17 3.83 -8.98
CA ALA A 191 16.01 3.00 -9.21
C ALA A 191 16.35 1.51 -9.12
N LEU A 192 15.38 0.72 -8.67
CA LEU A 192 15.41 -0.73 -8.62
C LEU A 192 14.39 -1.30 -9.62
N ALA A 193 14.83 -2.17 -10.50
CA ALA A 193 13.99 -2.98 -11.40
C ALA A 193 14.04 -4.43 -10.98
N PHE A 194 12.90 -5.09 -10.79
CA PHE A 194 12.88 -6.48 -10.33
C PHE A 194 11.71 -7.30 -10.87
N GLY A 195 11.89 -8.60 -10.96
CA GLY A 195 10.89 -9.51 -11.49
C GLY A 195 10.55 -9.19 -12.96
N GLY A 196 9.34 -9.55 -13.34
CA GLY A 196 8.83 -9.32 -14.68
C GLY A 196 8.82 -10.56 -15.57
N ASN A 197 8.48 -10.37 -16.84
CA ASN A 197 8.47 -11.39 -17.86
C ASN A 197 9.52 -11.04 -18.93
N ALA A 198 10.39 -12.00 -19.28
CA ALA A 198 11.49 -11.80 -20.23
C ALA A 198 11.55 -12.94 -21.24
N PRO A 199 12.02 -12.67 -22.50
CA PRO A 199 12.07 -13.66 -23.57
C PRO A 199 13.12 -14.75 -23.34
N VAL A 200 14.22 -14.41 -22.67
CA VAL A 200 15.38 -15.30 -22.47
C VAL A 200 15.08 -16.52 -21.60
N THR A 201 14.05 -16.44 -20.77
CA THR A 201 13.61 -17.55 -19.90
C THR A 201 12.29 -18.15 -20.36
N GLY A 202 11.66 -17.57 -21.40
CA GLY A 202 10.32 -17.95 -21.85
C GLY A 202 9.21 -17.69 -20.80
N GLY A 203 9.49 -16.90 -19.78
CA GLY A 203 8.55 -16.67 -18.69
C GLY A 203 9.01 -15.65 -17.64
N ASN A 204 8.65 -15.91 -16.39
CA ASN A 204 8.94 -15.03 -15.27
C ASN A 204 10.42 -15.05 -14.92
N VAL A 205 10.92 -13.88 -14.54
CA VAL A 205 12.28 -13.73 -13.99
C VAL A 205 12.24 -13.26 -12.55
N ALA A 206 13.29 -13.62 -11.80
CA ALA A 206 13.51 -13.15 -10.44
C ALA A 206 14.61 -12.07 -10.37
N CYS A 207 15.33 -11.82 -11.45
CA CYS A 207 16.47 -10.91 -11.44
C CYS A 207 16.08 -9.50 -11.01
N SER A 208 16.98 -8.85 -10.25
CA SER A 208 16.94 -7.44 -9.94
C SER A 208 18.11 -6.71 -10.60
N GLU A 209 17.89 -5.46 -10.94
CA GLU A 209 18.89 -4.56 -11.46
C GLU A 209 18.79 -3.20 -10.78
N GLU A 210 19.93 -2.61 -10.49
CA GLU A 210 20.06 -1.32 -9.79
C GLU A 210 20.60 -0.25 -10.73
N PHE A 211 19.94 0.90 -10.74
CA PHE A 211 20.29 2.05 -11.56
C PHE A 211 21.06 3.08 -10.74
N ASN A 212 22.20 3.53 -11.24
CA ASN A 212 23.02 4.55 -10.61
C ASN A 212 22.83 5.97 -11.19
N GLY A 213 21.77 6.18 -11.98
CA GLY A 213 21.52 7.42 -12.71
C GLY A 213 22.03 7.42 -14.15
N SER A 214 22.89 6.45 -14.53
CA SER A 214 23.49 6.35 -15.87
C SER A 214 23.43 4.92 -16.44
N THR A 215 23.72 3.92 -15.61
CA THR A 215 23.83 2.51 -16.01
C THR A 215 23.11 1.60 -15.02
N TRP A 216 22.72 0.42 -15.49
CA TRP A 216 22.15 -0.64 -14.67
C TRP A 216 23.24 -1.66 -14.30
N ALA A 217 23.20 -2.14 -13.09
CA ALA A 217 24.03 -3.23 -12.56
C ALA A 217 23.15 -4.36 -12.04
N SER A 218 23.61 -5.59 -12.12
CA SER A 218 22.89 -6.73 -11.55
C SER A 218 22.88 -6.65 -10.03
N GLY A 219 21.69 -6.72 -9.43
CA GLY A 219 21.46 -6.94 -8.01
C GLY A 219 21.15 -8.40 -7.71
N ASN A 220 20.95 -8.74 -6.44
CA ASN A 220 20.53 -10.06 -6.02
C ASN A 220 19.08 -10.34 -6.42
N SER A 221 18.81 -11.56 -6.87
CA SER A 221 17.49 -11.96 -7.33
C SER A 221 16.47 -12.09 -6.22
N MET A 222 15.21 -11.83 -6.53
CA MET A 222 14.06 -12.22 -5.71
C MET A 222 14.10 -13.73 -5.40
N ILE A 223 13.47 -14.13 -4.31
CA ILE A 223 13.32 -15.54 -3.94
C ILE A 223 12.40 -16.25 -4.94
N THR A 224 11.33 -15.56 -5.36
CA THR A 224 10.32 -16.13 -6.27
C THR A 224 10.20 -15.31 -7.54
N SER A 225 10.34 -15.95 -8.71
CA SER A 225 10.13 -15.30 -10.02
C SER A 225 8.64 -14.98 -10.22
N ARG A 226 8.33 -13.71 -10.48
CA ARG A 226 6.96 -13.21 -10.63
C ARG A 226 6.90 -12.06 -11.64
N TYR A 227 5.78 -11.90 -12.33
CA TYR A 227 5.47 -10.73 -13.13
C TYR A 227 4.11 -10.12 -12.75
N CYS A 228 3.77 -8.98 -13.30
CA CYS A 228 2.53 -8.27 -12.93
C CYS A 228 2.45 -7.93 -11.46
N LEU A 229 3.61 -7.86 -10.80
CA LEU A 229 3.76 -7.45 -9.41
C LEU A 229 3.79 -5.93 -9.33
N THR A 230 3.51 -5.39 -8.16
CA THR A 230 3.68 -3.96 -7.89
C THR A 230 4.77 -3.74 -6.85
N ALA A 231 5.19 -2.49 -6.70
CA ALA A 231 6.36 -2.12 -5.91
C ALA A 231 6.09 -0.89 -5.05
N ALA A 232 6.66 -0.85 -3.85
CA ALA A 232 6.73 0.33 -3.01
C ALA A 232 8.13 0.48 -2.41
N GLY A 233 8.57 1.70 -2.11
CA GLY A 233 9.84 1.97 -1.45
C GLY A 233 10.89 2.65 -2.32
N THR A 234 12.14 2.45 -1.93
CA THR A 234 13.34 3.03 -2.58
C THR A 234 14.20 1.93 -3.19
N GLN A 235 15.29 2.30 -3.87
CA GLN A 235 16.25 1.34 -4.42
C GLN A 235 16.77 0.35 -3.36
N ASN A 236 17.12 0.86 -2.18
CA ASN A 236 17.75 0.07 -1.11
C ASN A 236 16.76 -0.40 -0.02
N SER A 237 15.48 -0.12 -0.19
CA SER A 237 14.43 -0.48 0.79
C SER A 237 13.09 -0.59 0.06
N ALA A 238 12.86 -1.72 -0.61
CA ALA A 238 11.71 -1.93 -1.49
C ALA A 238 10.87 -3.14 -1.08
N LEU A 239 9.59 -3.11 -1.47
CA LEU A 239 8.68 -4.27 -1.45
C LEU A 239 8.36 -4.70 -2.87
N GLY A 240 8.44 -6.00 -3.12
CA GLY A 240 7.85 -6.66 -4.28
C GLY A 240 6.57 -7.36 -3.85
N ILE A 241 5.42 -6.83 -4.29
CA ILE A 241 4.12 -7.16 -3.72
C ILE A 241 3.30 -7.99 -4.71
N SER A 242 2.80 -9.17 -4.28
CA SER A 242 1.85 -9.99 -5.03
C SER A 242 2.36 -10.35 -6.44
N GLY A 243 1.49 -10.38 -7.44
CA GLY A 243 1.83 -10.68 -8.83
C GLY A 243 1.40 -12.08 -9.27
N TYR A 244 1.88 -12.49 -10.44
CA TYR A 244 1.57 -13.78 -11.02
C TYR A 244 2.79 -14.67 -11.13
N ARG A 245 2.66 -15.90 -10.69
CA ARG A 245 3.68 -16.96 -10.77
C ARG A 245 3.27 -18.01 -11.80
N GLN A 246 4.14 -18.23 -12.80
CA GLN A 246 3.87 -19.20 -13.86
C GLN A 246 4.15 -20.64 -13.40
N SER A 247 5.17 -20.86 -12.57
CA SER A 247 5.52 -22.17 -12.04
C SER A 247 5.97 -22.04 -10.56
N PRO A 248 5.56 -22.96 -9.67
CA PRO A 248 4.49 -23.94 -9.84
C PRO A 248 3.11 -23.28 -9.72
N GLY A 249 2.13 -23.70 -10.56
CA GLY A 249 0.72 -23.47 -10.32
C GLY A 249 -0.02 -22.44 -11.16
N ASN A 250 0.62 -21.66 -12.05
CA ASN A 250 -0.04 -20.68 -12.92
C ASN A 250 -1.12 -19.85 -12.18
N THR A 251 -0.71 -19.09 -11.15
CA THR A 251 -1.65 -18.40 -10.26
C THR A 251 -1.13 -17.04 -9.79
N ASN A 252 -2.04 -16.15 -9.46
CA ASN A 252 -1.72 -14.98 -8.66
C ASN A 252 -1.29 -15.44 -7.27
N THR A 253 -0.36 -14.69 -6.66
CA THR A 253 0.21 -15.02 -5.35
C THR A 253 -0.09 -13.93 -4.32
N THR A 254 -0.04 -14.29 -3.04
CA THR A 254 -0.07 -13.36 -1.91
C THR A 254 1.32 -12.97 -1.42
N GLU A 255 2.37 -13.54 -2.01
CA GLU A 255 3.74 -13.35 -1.57
C GLU A 255 4.19 -11.90 -1.62
N VAL A 256 4.90 -11.48 -0.59
CA VAL A 256 5.58 -10.19 -0.51
C VAL A 256 7.03 -10.44 -0.11
N GLU A 257 7.94 -9.80 -0.81
CA GLU A 257 9.36 -9.84 -0.53
C GLU A 257 9.89 -8.43 -0.30
N ALA A 258 10.77 -8.27 0.68
CA ALA A 258 11.43 -7.03 1.01
C ALA A 258 12.90 -7.07 0.57
N TYR A 259 13.38 -5.99 -0.04
CA TYR A 259 14.77 -5.77 -0.44
C TYR A 259 15.45 -4.80 0.52
N ASP A 260 16.61 -5.16 1.05
CA ASP A 260 17.37 -4.37 2.02
C ASP A 260 18.57 -3.59 1.41
N GLY A 261 18.62 -3.51 0.07
CA GLY A 261 19.76 -2.95 -0.68
C GLY A 261 20.81 -4.00 -1.06
N THR A 262 20.65 -5.24 -0.59
CA THR A 262 21.60 -6.33 -0.86
C THR A 262 20.86 -7.62 -1.18
N SER A 263 19.85 -7.98 -0.42
CA SER A 263 19.15 -9.26 -0.52
C SER A 263 17.64 -9.12 -0.41
N TRP A 264 16.92 -10.13 -0.89
CA TRP A 264 15.48 -10.26 -0.76
C TRP A 264 15.13 -11.20 0.38
N SER A 265 14.16 -10.86 1.18
CA SER A 265 13.61 -11.69 2.26
C SER A 265 12.08 -11.74 2.18
N THR A 266 11.49 -12.87 2.58
CA THR A 266 10.03 -13.01 2.66
C THR A 266 9.51 -12.24 3.87
N VAL A 267 8.45 -11.43 3.66
CA VAL A 267 7.73 -10.72 4.72
C VAL A 267 6.27 -11.11 4.72
N ALA A 268 5.44 -10.49 5.58
CA ALA A 268 4.01 -10.81 5.68
C ALA A 268 3.31 -10.70 4.32
N SER A 269 2.57 -11.75 3.97
CA SER A 269 1.80 -11.83 2.72
C SER A 269 0.59 -10.91 2.73
N VAL A 270 0.18 -10.40 1.57
CA VAL A 270 -1.12 -9.72 1.40
C VAL A 270 -2.28 -10.68 1.68
N ILE A 271 -3.40 -10.15 2.10
CA ILE A 271 -4.60 -10.94 2.43
C ILE A 271 -5.20 -11.55 1.16
N ASN A 272 -5.25 -10.77 0.08
CA ASN A 272 -5.88 -11.19 -1.17
C ASN A 272 -4.85 -11.21 -2.31
N LYS A 273 -4.70 -12.40 -2.94
CA LYS A 273 -3.84 -12.55 -4.12
C LYS A 273 -4.33 -11.71 -5.30
N ARG A 274 -3.41 -11.05 -6.01
CA ARG A 274 -3.76 -10.23 -7.18
C ARG A 274 -2.60 -10.02 -8.14
N CYS A 275 -2.89 -9.67 -9.38
CA CYS A 275 -1.92 -9.10 -10.31
C CYS A 275 -2.48 -7.82 -10.96
N GLY A 276 -1.61 -6.97 -11.50
CA GLY A 276 -2.02 -5.70 -12.12
C GLY A 276 -2.68 -4.72 -11.16
N GLY A 277 -2.46 -4.87 -9.84
CA GLY A 277 -2.75 -3.86 -8.84
C GLY A 277 -1.70 -2.77 -8.88
N ALA A 278 -1.91 -1.73 -8.08
CA ALA A 278 -0.98 -0.64 -7.90
C ALA A 278 -0.69 -0.42 -6.41
N SER A 279 0.45 0.16 -6.11
CA SER A 279 0.86 0.45 -4.74
C SER A 279 1.57 1.78 -4.62
N SER A 280 1.52 2.37 -3.45
CA SER A 280 2.29 3.56 -3.07
C SER A 280 2.84 3.41 -1.67
N GLY A 281 3.90 4.16 -1.34
CA GLY A 281 4.46 4.16 0.00
C GLY A 281 5.91 3.71 0.08
N THR A 282 6.27 3.22 1.27
CA THR A 282 7.63 2.78 1.62
C THR A 282 7.65 1.29 1.94
N GLN A 283 8.84 0.73 2.19
CA GLN A 283 8.98 -0.66 2.62
C GLN A 283 8.26 -0.95 3.95
N ASN A 284 8.17 0.03 4.85
CA ASN A 284 7.57 -0.14 6.19
C ASN A 284 6.12 0.34 6.29
N ALA A 285 5.62 1.02 5.26
CA ALA A 285 4.23 1.48 5.19
C ALA A 285 3.81 1.59 3.72
N ALA A 286 2.93 0.72 3.28
CA ALA A 286 2.49 0.67 1.88
C ALA A 286 0.98 0.54 1.76
N LEU A 287 0.44 1.13 0.71
CA LEU A 287 -0.95 0.99 0.29
C LEU A 287 -0.98 0.16 -0.99
N LEU A 288 -1.77 -0.91 -1.02
CA LEU A 288 -2.00 -1.76 -2.18
C LEU A 288 -3.48 -1.71 -2.58
N PHE A 289 -3.80 -1.45 -3.83
CA PHE A 289 -5.17 -1.30 -4.29
C PHE A 289 -5.41 -1.81 -5.70
N GLY A 290 -6.67 -2.14 -5.99
CA GLY A 290 -7.10 -2.61 -7.30
C GLY A 290 -6.50 -3.96 -7.70
N GLY A 291 -6.41 -4.18 -8.99
CA GLY A 291 -5.85 -5.39 -9.58
C GLY A 291 -6.91 -6.41 -9.98
N ASN A 292 -6.45 -7.62 -10.20
CA ASN A 292 -7.22 -8.75 -10.70
C ASN A 292 -6.92 -9.97 -9.82
N CYS A 293 -7.95 -10.62 -9.30
CA CYS A 293 -7.80 -11.79 -8.43
C CYS A 293 -7.68 -13.12 -9.19
N ALA A 294 -7.94 -13.14 -10.49
CA ALA A 294 -7.83 -14.32 -11.34
C ALA A 294 -7.17 -14.00 -12.68
N PHE A 295 -6.15 -14.76 -13.03
CA PHE A 295 -5.49 -14.62 -14.34
C PHE A 295 -6.48 -15.02 -15.45
N ASN A 296 -6.51 -14.25 -16.55
CA ASN A 296 -7.42 -14.41 -17.71
C ASN A 296 -8.92 -14.13 -17.44
N VAL A 297 -9.30 -13.67 -16.26
CA VAL A 297 -10.64 -13.13 -16.02
C VAL A 297 -10.47 -11.63 -15.79
N PHE A 298 -11.01 -10.80 -16.67
CA PHE A 298 -10.97 -9.33 -16.54
C PHE A 298 -11.92 -8.85 -15.42
N THR A 299 -11.79 -9.46 -14.23
CA THR A 299 -12.51 -9.02 -13.04
C THR A 299 -11.69 -7.89 -12.41
N THR A 300 -12.28 -6.72 -12.40
CA THR A 300 -11.72 -5.58 -11.69
C THR A 300 -11.95 -5.74 -10.19
N ASN A 301 -11.02 -5.26 -9.39
CA ASN A 301 -11.05 -5.39 -7.95
C ASN A 301 -10.99 -4.00 -7.30
N ALA A 302 -11.83 -3.78 -6.30
CA ALA A 302 -11.85 -2.56 -5.52
C ALA A 302 -11.07 -2.68 -4.19
N LEU A 303 -10.52 -3.85 -3.89
CA LEU A 303 -9.85 -4.11 -2.60
C LEU A 303 -8.65 -3.19 -2.40
N THR A 304 -8.56 -2.67 -1.18
CA THR A 304 -7.41 -1.91 -0.68
C THR A 304 -6.87 -2.60 0.57
N GLU A 305 -5.57 -2.70 0.67
CA GLU A 305 -4.85 -3.25 1.84
C GLU A 305 -3.72 -2.30 2.23
N GLU A 306 -3.52 -2.12 3.53
CA GLU A 306 -2.46 -1.30 4.12
C GLU A 306 -1.44 -2.17 4.84
N TYR A 307 -0.16 -1.92 4.58
CA TYR A 307 0.97 -2.53 5.27
C TYR A 307 1.52 -1.59 6.35
N ASN A 308 1.69 -2.11 7.57
CA ASN A 308 2.17 -1.34 8.71
C ASN A 308 3.62 -1.68 9.12
N GLY A 309 4.36 -2.36 8.25
CA GLY A 309 5.72 -2.83 8.53
C GLY A 309 5.79 -4.26 9.10
N THR A 310 4.69 -4.79 9.59
CA THR A 310 4.62 -6.15 10.18
C THR A 310 3.54 -7.02 9.56
N GLY A 311 2.43 -6.43 9.10
CA GLY A 311 1.31 -7.16 8.51
C GLY A 311 0.45 -6.28 7.61
N TRP A 312 -0.43 -6.94 6.86
CA TRP A 312 -1.41 -6.30 5.98
C TRP A 312 -2.79 -6.26 6.62
N ASN A 313 -3.47 -5.15 6.50
CA ASN A 313 -4.83 -4.93 6.99
C ASN A 313 -5.74 -4.51 5.83
N VAL A 314 -7.01 -4.90 5.89
CA VAL A 314 -8.00 -4.43 4.91
C VAL A 314 -8.31 -2.97 5.18
N ALA A 315 -8.28 -2.15 4.13
CA ALA A 315 -8.66 -0.74 4.16
C ALA A 315 -9.94 -0.49 3.36
N ASN A 316 -10.45 0.74 3.36
CA ASN A 316 -11.62 1.12 2.57
C ASN A 316 -11.37 0.90 1.08
N GLN A 317 -12.34 0.28 0.43
CA GLN A 317 -12.26 -0.08 -0.97
C GLN A 317 -12.30 1.15 -1.89
N LEU A 318 -11.68 1.02 -3.07
CA LEU A 318 -11.88 1.92 -4.19
C LEU A 318 -13.38 2.08 -4.49
N LEU A 319 -13.79 3.25 -4.92
CA LEU A 319 -15.18 3.50 -5.35
C LEU A 319 -15.49 2.75 -6.66
N LEU A 320 -14.49 2.60 -7.52
CA LEU A 320 -14.56 1.82 -8.75
C LEU A 320 -13.45 0.77 -8.72
N GLY A 321 -13.82 -0.50 -8.86
CA GLY A 321 -12.86 -1.58 -9.05
C GLY A 321 -12.08 -1.41 -10.34
N VAL A 322 -10.76 -1.52 -10.29
CA VAL A 322 -9.85 -1.22 -11.41
C VAL A 322 -8.66 -2.16 -11.44
N THR A 323 -8.20 -2.51 -12.65
CA THR A 323 -6.94 -3.22 -12.89
C THR A 323 -6.06 -2.48 -13.88
N GLY A 324 -4.74 -2.66 -13.78
CA GLY A 324 -3.79 -1.93 -14.65
C GLY A 324 -3.87 -0.42 -14.44
N THR A 325 -4.14 0.03 -13.22
CA THR A 325 -4.12 1.43 -12.80
C THR A 325 -2.68 1.87 -12.52
N ALA A 326 -2.37 3.13 -12.78
CA ALA A 326 -1.15 3.74 -12.29
C ALA A 326 -1.31 4.22 -10.85
N SER A 327 -0.21 4.42 -10.15
CA SER A 327 -0.19 4.91 -8.78
C SER A 327 0.77 6.07 -8.58
N ALA A 328 0.43 6.91 -7.62
CA ALA A 328 1.31 7.92 -7.05
C ALA A 328 0.94 8.14 -5.58
N GLY A 329 1.79 8.83 -4.83
CA GLY A 329 1.49 9.25 -3.48
C GLY A 329 2.16 8.42 -2.38
N SER A 330 1.57 8.48 -1.20
CA SER A 330 2.03 7.85 0.03
C SER A 330 0.99 6.88 0.59
N PRO A 331 1.29 6.12 1.67
CA PRO A 331 0.31 5.25 2.31
C PRO A 331 -0.90 6.00 2.86
N THR A 332 -0.73 7.27 3.23
CA THR A 332 -1.79 8.12 3.81
C THR A 332 -2.44 9.06 2.80
N SER A 333 -1.85 9.21 1.62
CA SER A 333 -2.34 10.05 0.53
C SER A 333 -1.98 9.39 -0.81
N GLY A 334 -2.75 8.40 -1.21
CA GLY A 334 -2.55 7.60 -2.41
C GLY A 334 -3.43 8.06 -3.57
N LEU A 335 -3.02 7.73 -4.79
CA LEU A 335 -3.74 8.03 -6.00
C LEU A 335 -3.76 6.80 -6.92
N ALA A 336 -4.95 6.44 -7.38
CA ALA A 336 -5.19 5.48 -8.46
C ALA A 336 -5.59 6.23 -9.73
N ALA A 337 -4.85 6.03 -10.81
CA ALA A 337 -5.01 6.80 -12.04
C ALA A 337 -5.33 5.91 -13.23
N GLY A 338 -6.49 6.08 -13.82
CA GLY A 338 -6.95 5.33 -14.99
C GLY A 338 -7.03 3.83 -14.76
N GLY A 339 -6.79 3.05 -15.80
CA GLY A 339 -6.82 1.58 -15.77
C GLY A 339 -7.99 1.02 -16.57
N TYR A 340 -8.41 -0.19 -16.21
CA TYR A 340 -9.52 -0.91 -16.81
C TYR A 340 -10.58 -1.22 -15.73
N THR A 341 -11.80 -0.80 -15.99
CA THR A 341 -13.03 -1.22 -15.33
C THR A 341 -13.76 -2.19 -16.30
N PRO A 342 -15.06 -2.19 -16.51
CA PRO A 342 -15.61 -2.85 -17.71
C PRO A 342 -15.12 -2.22 -19.03
N SER A 343 -14.52 -1.02 -18.99
CA SER A 343 -13.87 -0.32 -20.10
C SER A 343 -12.62 0.42 -19.62
N VAL A 344 -11.79 0.87 -20.56
CA VAL A 344 -10.63 1.72 -20.22
C VAL A 344 -11.13 3.07 -19.69
N THR A 345 -10.54 3.54 -18.58
CA THR A 345 -10.96 4.76 -17.89
C THR A 345 -9.82 5.76 -17.70
N ASN A 346 -10.17 7.03 -17.58
CA ASN A 346 -9.29 8.13 -17.15
C ASN A 346 -9.63 8.63 -15.75
N THR A 347 -10.46 7.91 -15.01
CA THR A 347 -10.90 8.27 -13.67
C THR A 347 -9.71 8.29 -12.70
N ILE A 348 -9.68 9.29 -11.85
CA ILE A 348 -8.79 9.40 -10.71
C ILE A 348 -9.57 9.06 -9.44
N GLN A 349 -8.97 8.27 -8.58
CA GLN A 349 -9.46 8.02 -7.23
C GLN A 349 -8.34 8.37 -6.25
N ASN A 350 -8.65 9.23 -5.29
CA ASN A 350 -7.71 9.71 -4.27
C ASN A 350 -8.01 9.05 -2.94
N PHE A 351 -7.00 8.44 -2.33
CA PHE A 351 -7.03 7.93 -0.96
C PHE A 351 -6.49 8.98 0.00
N ASN A 352 -7.21 9.22 1.08
CA ASN A 352 -6.77 10.19 2.08
C ASN A 352 -7.18 9.72 3.48
N THR A 353 -6.21 9.65 4.40
CA THR A 353 -6.45 9.34 5.81
C THR A 353 -6.78 10.60 6.64
N THR A 354 -6.53 11.80 6.12
CA THR A 354 -6.83 13.07 6.83
C THR A 354 -8.28 13.53 6.73
N ASN A 355 -9.09 12.92 5.84
CA ASN A 355 -10.54 13.06 5.80
C ASN A 355 -11.18 11.78 6.36
N PRO A 356 -11.15 11.54 7.67
CA PRO A 356 -11.80 10.37 8.23
C PRO A 356 -13.30 10.48 7.94
N VAL A 357 -13.88 9.48 7.30
CA VAL A 357 -15.27 9.16 7.59
C VAL A 357 -15.25 8.89 9.08
N ASN A 358 -15.98 9.69 9.85
CA ASN A 358 -15.98 9.68 11.31
C ASN A 358 -16.54 8.32 11.78
N CYS A 359 -15.73 7.28 11.76
CA CYS A 359 -16.04 5.93 12.24
C CYS A 359 -15.81 5.82 13.75
N GLY A 360 -16.02 6.90 14.50
CA GLY A 360 -15.96 6.88 15.97
C GLY A 360 -14.57 6.47 16.52
N LEU A 361 -14.26 6.92 17.71
CA LEU A 361 -13.14 6.36 18.48
C LEU A 361 -13.35 4.83 18.62
N TYR A 362 -12.44 4.04 18.07
CA TYR A 362 -12.47 2.59 18.30
C TYR A 362 -11.64 2.30 19.55
N CYS A 363 -12.32 2.01 20.64
CA CYS A 363 -11.69 1.70 21.91
C CYS A 363 -11.70 0.19 22.16
N PHE A 364 -10.62 -0.37 22.67
CA PHE A 364 -10.51 -1.79 22.95
C PHE A 364 -9.56 -2.04 24.14
N TRP A 365 -9.70 -3.22 24.76
CA TRP A 365 -8.81 -3.69 25.82
C TRP A 365 -7.78 -4.68 25.27
N ASN A 366 -6.52 -4.50 25.64
CA ASN A 366 -5.39 -5.40 25.33
C ASN A 366 -4.90 -6.05 26.61
N SER A 367 -4.58 -7.34 26.55
CA SER A 367 -3.83 -8.01 27.62
C SER A 367 -2.36 -7.67 27.52
N LEU A 368 -1.77 -7.19 28.61
CA LEU A 368 -0.33 -6.98 28.72
C LEU A 368 0.30 -8.18 29.41
N SER A 369 1.23 -8.85 28.70
CA SER A 369 2.04 -9.93 29.28
C SER A 369 3.31 -9.32 29.87
N TYR A 370 3.49 -9.41 31.19
CA TYR A 370 4.78 -9.12 31.81
C TYR A 370 5.58 -10.43 31.92
N THR A 371 6.68 -10.53 31.22
CA THR A 371 7.74 -11.51 31.55
C THR A 371 8.51 -10.95 32.75
N THR A 372 8.36 -11.56 33.90
CA THR A 372 9.26 -11.38 35.03
C THR A 372 10.63 -11.95 34.63
N THR A 373 11.62 -11.10 34.41
CA THR A 373 13.03 -11.46 34.37
C THR A 373 13.53 -11.78 35.75
#